data_a4135184fb1012306ecb5e4c2bda77c2
#
_entry.id   a4135184fb1012306ecb5e4c2bda77c2
#
_cell.length_a   1.000
_cell.length_b   1.000
_cell.length_c   1.000
_cell.angle_alpha   90.00
_cell.angle_beta   90.00
_cell.angle_gamma   90.00
#
_symmetry.space_group_name_H-M   'P 1'
#
loop_
_entity.id
_entity.type
_entity.pdbx_description
1 polymer ?
#
loop_
_entity_poly.entity_id
_entity_poly.type
_entity_poly.pdbx_seq_one_letter_code
_entity_poly.pdbx_strand_id
1 'polypeptide(L)'
;GDENIVDINFVVQWFVSDAAKYVFNIRDPEKNIKDSAESVMREVIGKTNIDFALAEGRDQVRQEAQESLQKILDRNESGITVSSLLLQKSDPPPAVIDDFKDVQRARADQERLINEAQAYANRIVPEAKGEASKIRESAEAYKQEVIAIADGASKRFLSVYNEYKEAK
;
A
#
# COMPACT_ATOMS: atom_id res chain seq x y z
N GLY A 1 -19.71 0.01 -4.01
CA GLY A 1 -19.54 0.84 -2.81
C GLY A 1 -19.45 -0.03 -1.57
N ASP A 2 -18.85 0.50 -0.52
CA ASP A 2 -18.48 -0.26 0.70
C ASP A 2 -19.66 -0.45 1.68
N GLU A 3 -20.91 -0.23 1.27
CA GLU A 3 -22.12 -0.26 2.11
C GLU A 3 -22.08 0.67 3.34
N ASN A 4 -21.13 1.62 3.39
CA ASN A 4 -20.96 2.56 4.48
C ASN A 4 -21.72 3.87 4.21
N ILE A 5 -22.36 4.42 5.24
CA ILE A 5 -22.97 5.75 5.20
C ILE A 5 -21.96 6.76 5.72
N VAL A 6 -21.65 7.78 4.93
CA VAL A 6 -20.72 8.83 5.28
C VAL A 6 -21.41 10.18 5.22
N ASP A 7 -21.22 10.97 6.27
CA ASP A 7 -21.60 12.38 6.27
C ASP A 7 -20.39 13.21 5.83
N ILE A 8 -20.51 13.88 4.68
CA ILE A 8 -19.44 14.66 4.08
C ILE A 8 -19.86 16.11 3.98
N ASN A 9 -19.15 16.93 4.71
CA ASN A 9 -19.28 18.38 4.62
C ASN A 9 -18.20 18.95 3.71
N PHE A 10 -18.62 19.79 2.77
CA PHE A 10 -17.70 20.46 1.85
C PHE A 10 -18.11 21.91 1.60
N VAL A 11 -17.14 22.71 1.21
CA VAL A 11 -17.33 24.13 0.85
C VAL A 11 -16.82 24.33 -0.57
N VAL A 12 -17.62 24.95 -1.41
CA VAL A 12 -17.25 25.35 -2.77
C VAL A 12 -17.03 26.85 -2.80
N GLN A 13 -15.85 27.25 -3.21
CA GLN A 13 -15.54 28.66 -3.50
C GLN A 13 -15.60 28.87 -5.01
N TRP A 14 -16.34 29.86 -5.45
CA TRP A 14 -16.54 30.17 -6.84
C TRP A 14 -16.66 31.67 -7.08
N PHE A 15 -16.49 32.09 -8.32
CA PHE A 15 -16.69 33.46 -8.73
C PHE A 15 -17.36 33.52 -10.12
N VAL A 16 -17.95 34.66 -10.41
CA VAL A 16 -18.58 34.91 -11.72
C VAL A 16 -17.50 35.31 -12.72
N SER A 17 -17.28 34.46 -13.73
CA SER A 17 -16.34 34.71 -14.82
C SER A 17 -16.99 35.41 -16.02
N ASP A 18 -18.29 35.20 -16.22
CA ASP A 18 -19.10 35.85 -17.26
C ASP A 18 -20.46 36.26 -16.68
N ALA A 19 -20.62 37.57 -16.44
CA ALA A 19 -21.80 38.11 -15.81
C ALA A 19 -23.07 37.99 -16.71
N ALA A 20 -22.93 38.03 -18.04
CA ALA A 20 -24.02 37.88 -18.95
C ALA A 20 -24.57 36.45 -18.88
N LYS A 21 -23.73 35.45 -18.97
CA LYS A 21 -24.12 34.04 -18.82
C LYS A 21 -24.71 33.75 -17.46
N TYR A 22 -24.13 34.28 -16.40
CA TYR A 22 -24.59 34.09 -15.02
C TYR A 22 -26.04 34.59 -14.83
N VAL A 23 -26.39 35.74 -15.40
CA VAL A 23 -27.71 36.37 -15.22
C VAL A 23 -28.76 35.78 -16.14
N PHE A 24 -28.40 35.44 -17.38
CA PHE A 24 -29.37 35.11 -18.42
C PHE A 24 -29.54 33.61 -18.70
N ASN A 25 -28.52 32.80 -18.42
CA ASN A 25 -28.52 31.37 -18.77
C ASN A 25 -29.08 30.49 -17.67
N ILE A 26 -29.03 30.90 -16.41
CA ILE A 26 -29.43 30.09 -15.27
C ILE A 26 -30.44 30.84 -14.37
N ARG A 27 -31.59 30.20 -14.10
CA ARG A 27 -32.64 30.81 -13.29
C ARG A 27 -32.23 31.07 -11.82
N ASP A 28 -31.49 30.11 -11.21
CA ASP A 28 -31.05 30.16 -9.81
C ASP A 28 -29.62 29.62 -9.73
N PRO A 29 -28.63 30.49 -10.00
CA PRO A 29 -27.22 30.02 -10.09
C PRO A 29 -26.71 29.42 -8.79
N GLU A 30 -27.02 30.00 -7.64
CA GLU A 30 -26.53 29.52 -6.35
C GLU A 30 -27.08 28.13 -6.02
N LYS A 31 -28.37 27.91 -6.25
CA LYS A 31 -29.00 26.61 -6.08
C LYS A 31 -28.45 25.59 -7.08
N ASN A 32 -28.23 26.00 -8.33
CA ASN A 32 -27.68 25.12 -9.36
C ASN A 32 -26.28 24.66 -9.01
N ILE A 33 -25.41 25.55 -8.51
CA ILE A 33 -24.06 25.19 -8.04
C ILE A 33 -24.15 24.18 -6.89
N LYS A 34 -25.02 24.45 -5.92
CA LYS A 34 -25.19 23.57 -4.75
C LYS A 34 -25.64 22.17 -5.17
N ASP A 35 -26.74 22.08 -5.95
CA ASP A 35 -27.30 20.80 -6.40
C ASP A 35 -26.30 20.02 -7.27
N SER A 36 -25.56 20.73 -8.15
CA SER A 36 -24.50 20.13 -8.97
C SER A 36 -23.32 19.64 -8.14
N ALA A 37 -22.86 20.41 -7.16
CA ALA A 37 -21.79 20.04 -6.28
C ALA A 37 -22.12 18.83 -5.40
N GLU A 38 -23.35 18.78 -4.86
CA GLU A 38 -23.85 17.63 -4.11
C GLU A 38 -23.92 16.36 -4.99
N SER A 39 -24.38 16.50 -6.24
CA SER A 39 -24.45 15.38 -7.19
C SER A 39 -23.06 14.85 -7.55
N VAL A 40 -22.13 15.75 -7.87
CA VAL A 40 -20.74 15.39 -8.20
C VAL A 40 -20.05 14.73 -7.00
N MET A 41 -20.22 15.30 -5.81
CA MET A 41 -19.62 14.74 -4.60
C MET A 41 -20.14 13.34 -4.32
N ARG A 42 -21.43 13.12 -4.46
CA ARG A 42 -22.04 11.79 -4.32
C ARG A 42 -21.49 10.80 -5.34
N GLU A 43 -21.29 11.24 -6.58
CA GLU A 43 -20.75 10.39 -7.64
C GLU A 43 -19.29 10.01 -7.36
N VAL A 44 -18.43 10.96 -7.02
CA VAL A 44 -17.00 10.74 -6.78
C VAL A 44 -16.79 9.85 -5.55
N ILE A 45 -17.48 10.16 -4.45
CA ILE A 45 -17.38 9.35 -3.23
C ILE A 45 -17.97 7.95 -3.44
N GLY A 46 -19.07 7.81 -4.17
CA GLY A 46 -19.69 6.50 -4.45
C GLY A 46 -18.82 5.56 -5.29
N LYS A 47 -17.84 6.09 -6.02
CA LYS A 47 -16.86 5.32 -6.80
C LYS A 47 -15.58 5.02 -6.04
N THR A 48 -15.31 5.75 -4.97
CA THR A 48 -14.04 5.67 -4.21
C THR A 48 -14.24 4.84 -2.94
N ASN A 49 -13.21 4.06 -2.56
CA ASN A 49 -13.21 3.39 -1.26
C ASN A 49 -13.17 4.45 -0.15
N ILE A 50 -14.00 4.28 0.87
CA ILE A 50 -14.19 5.29 1.90
C ILE A 50 -12.92 5.54 2.73
N ASP A 51 -12.19 4.47 3.07
CA ASP A 51 -10.95 4.59 3.85
C ASP A 51 -9.93 5.44 3.08
N PHE A 52 -9.82 5.21 1.76
CA PHE A 52 -8.95 5.99 0.88
C PHE A 52 -9.45 7.43 0.74
N ALA A 53 -10.75 7.63 0.50
CA ALA A 53 -11.35 8.96 0.31
C ALA A 53 -11.17 9.89 1.52
N LEU A 54 -11.21 9.33 2.74
CA LEU A 54 -11.09 10.09 3.99
C LEU A 54 -9.65 10.29 4.47
N ALA A 55 -8.69 9.51 3.96
CA ALA A 55 -7.28 9.56 4.34
C ALA A 55 -6.40 10.06 3.18
N GLU A 56 -5.70 9.15 2.52
CA GLU A 56 -4.67 9.47 1.53
C GLU A 56 -5.25 10.03 0.22
N GLY A 57 -6.46 9.60 -0.17
CA GLY A 57 -7.12 9.99 -1.42
C GLY A 57 -7.89 11.32 -1.35
N ARG A 58 -7.89 12.00 -0.22
CA ARG A 58 -8.69 13.21 0.00
C ARG A 58 -8.42 14.31 -1.02
N ASP A 59 -7.17 14.54 -1.36
CA ASP A 59 -6.78 15.54 -2.36
C ASP A 59 -7.20 15.12 -3.77
N GLN A 60 -7.12 13.83 -4.08
CA GLN A 60 -7.57 13.30 -5.37
C GLN A 60 -9.10 13.44 -5.52
N VAL A 61 -9.86 13.07 -4.50
CA VAL A 61 -11.32 13.25 -4.46
C VAL A 61 -11.70 14.72 -4.63
N ARG A 62 -11.01 15.62 -3.94
CA ARG A 62 -11.21 17.07 -4.05
C ARG A 62 -10.98 17.57 -5.48
N GLN A 63 -9.87 17.16 -6.10
CA GLN A 63 -9.53 17.58 -7.46
C GLN A 63 -10.51 17.03 -8.47
N GLU A 64 -10.85 15.75 -8.40
CA GLU A 64 -11.80 15.10 -9.30
C GLU A 64 -13.20 15.73 -9.19
N ALA A 65 -13.64 16.01 -7.97
CA ALA A 65 -14.92 16.70 -7.73
C ALA A 65 -14.91 18.13 -8.28
N GLN A 66 -13.82 18.89 -8.08
CA GLN A 66 -13.69 20.24 -8.62
C GLN A 66 -13.72 20.25 -10.15
N GLU A 67 -12.98 19.37 -10.81
CA GLU A 67 -12.95 19.26 -12.27
C GLU A 67 -14.30 18.84 -12.84
N SER A 68 -14.96 17.88 -12.19
CA SER A 68 -16.28 17.39 -12.63
C SER A 68 -17.36 18.46 -12.45
N LEU A 69 -17.31 19.20 -11.35
CA LEU A 69 -18.22 20.34 -11.12
C LEU A 69 -18.01 21.43 -12.16
N GLN A 70 -16.76 21.80 -12.46
CA GLN A 70 -16.47 22.81 -13.47
C GLN A 70 -16.98 22.37 -14.85
N LYS A 71 -16.79 21.11 -15.25
CA LYS A 71 -17.31 20.57 -16.52
C LYS A 71 -18.84 20.68 -16.63
N ILE A 72 -19.57 20.47 -15.53
CA ILE A 72 -21.03 20.61 -15.51
C ILE A 72 -21.41 22.08 -15.66
N LEU A 73 -20.76 22.97 -14.95
CA LEU A 73 -21.02 24.42 -15.02
C LEU A 73 -20.70 24.99 -16.38
N ASP A 74 -19.63 24.53 -17.02
CA ASP A 74 -19.24 24.93 -18.39
C ASP A 74 -20.24 24.42 -19.43
N ARG A 75 -20.70 23.15 -19.30
CA ARG A 75 -21.73 22.57 -20.18
C ARG A 75 -23.04 23.34 -20.10
N ASN A 76 -23.38 23.82 -18.93
CA ASN A 76 -24.61 24.63 -18.71
C ASN A 76 -24.40 26.11 -19.09
N GLU A 77 -23.22 26.48 -19.58
CA GLU A 77 -22.86 27.87 -19.91
C GLU A 77 -23.16 28.84 -18.77
N SER A 78 -22.85 28.43 -17.54
CA SER A 78 -23.23 29.14 -16.31
C SER A 78 -22.51 30.48 -16.10
N GLY A 79 -21.39 30.72 -16.75
CA GLY A 79 -20.54 31.87 -16.50
C GLY A 79 -19.87 31.87 -15.12
N ILE A 80 -19.73 30.67 -14.49
CA ILE A 80 -19.19 30.50 -13.15
C ILE A 80 -17.90 29.70 -13.24
N THR A 81 -16.89 30.13 -12.47
CA THR A 81 -15.65 29.40 -12.32
C THR A 81 -15.46 28.98 -10.86
N VAL A 82 -15.19 27.69 -10.64
CA VAL A 82 -14.89 27.12 -9.32
C VAL A 82 -13.44 27.41 -8.98
N SER A 83 -13.22 28.22 -7.95
CA SER A 83 -11.89 28.57 -7.46
C SER A 83 -11.28 27.46 -6.63
N SER A 84 -12.04 26.90 -5.69
CA SER A 84 -11.63 25.76 -4.90
C SER A 84 -12.82 24.96 -4.35
N LEU A 85 -12.57 23.68 -4.10
CA LEU A 85 -13.47 22.80 -3.36
C LEU A 85 -12.72 22.31 -2.14
N LEU A 86 -13.26 22.51 -0.96
CA LEU A 86 -12.65 22.15 0.31
C LEU A 86 -13.50 21.09 1.00
N LEU A 87 -12.97 19.91 1.21
CA LEU A 87 -13.60 18.90 2.05
C LEU A 87 -13.35 19.26 3.51
N GLN A 88 -14.43 19.45 4.27
CA GLN A 88 -14.32 19.59 5.71
C GLN A 88 -14.00 18.22 6.34
N LYS A 89 -13.55 18.23 7.59
CA LYS A 89 -13.29 16.99 8.32
C LYS A 89 -14.59 16.21 8.44
N SER A 90 -14.63 15.02 7.85
CA SER A 90 -15.76 14.12 7.98
C SER A 90 -15.42 13.14 9.09
N ASP A 91 -16.07 13.26 10.20
CA ASP A 91 -16.00 12.28 11.29
C ASP A 91 -17.21 11.34 11.18
N PRO A 92 -17.08 10.06 11.50
CA PRO A 92 -18.22 9.17 11.62
C PRO A 92 -19.24 9.72 12.63
N PRO A 93 -20.53 9.42 12.46
CA PRO A 93 -21.53 9.80 13.45
C PRO A 93 -21.09 9.39 14.88
N PRO A 94 -21.34 10.22 15.91
CA PRO A 94 -20.88 9.94 17.28
C PRO A 94 -21.27 8.56 17.81
N ALA A 95 -22.39 8.03 17.34
CA ALA A 95 -22.90 6.72 17.77
C ALA A 95 -22.05 5.52 17.30
N VAL A 96 -21.22 5.69 16.26
CA VAL A 96 -20.42 4.60 15.67
C VAL A 96 -18.92 4.85 15.70
N ILE A 97 -18.49 5.94 16.36
CA ILE A 97 -17.05 6.30 16.43
C ILE A 97 -16.23 5.18 17.11
N ASP A 98 -16.77 4.59 18.16
CA ASP A 98 -16.03 3.57 18.91
C ASP A 98 -15.95 2.26 18.12
N ASP A 99 -17.01 1.85 17.44
CA ASP A 99 -17.01 0.69 16.55
C ASP A 99 -16.03 0.88 15.37
N PHE A 100 -16.00 2.08 14.80
CA PHE A 100 -15.05 2.42 13.74
C PHE A 100 -13.59 2.34 14.22
N LYS A 101 -13.30 2.84 15.42
CA LYS A 101 -11.97 2.72 16.04
C LYS A 101 -11.60 1.26 16.32
N ASP A 102 -12.56 0.42 16.68
CA ASP A 102 -12.32 -1.02 16.90
C ASP A 102 -11.94 -1.71 15.60
N VAL A 103 -12.62 -1.42 14.50
CA VAL A 103 -12.25 -1.94 13.17
C VAL A 103 -10.84 -1.50 12.78
N GLN A 104 -10.49 -0.22 12.99
CA GLN A 104 -9.15 0.28 12.69
C GLN A 104 -8.07 -0.39 13.55
N ARG A 105 -8.36 -0.62 14.83
CA ARG A 105 -7.46 -1.37 15.73
C ARG A 105 -7.27 -2.81 15.26
N ALA A 106 -8.35 -3.49 14.90
CA ALA A 106 -8.28 -4.86 14.41
C ALA A 106 -7.46 -4.98 13.10
N ARG A 107 -7.59 -4.01 12.18
CA ARG A 107 -6.76 -3.95 10.95
C ARG A 107 -5.28 -3.74 11.27
N ALA A 108 -4.96 -2.80 12.16
CA ALA A 108 -3.59 -2.57 12.60
C ALA A 108 -2.98 -3.80 13.29
N ASP A 109 -3.75 -4.50 14.12
CA ASP A 109 -3.32 -5.75 14.74
C ASP A 109 -3.08 -6.87 13.72
N GLN A 110 -3.93 -6.98 12.70
CA GLN A 110 -3.75 -7.93 11.60
C GLN A 110 -2.42 -7.66 10.86
N GLU A 111 -2.17 -6.41 10.47
CA GLU A 111 -0.92 -6.02 9.80
C GLU A 111 0.31 -6.29 10.68
N ARG A 112 0.22 -5.98 11.97
CA ARG A 112 1.29 -6.27 12.93
C ARG A 112 1.61 -7.76 12.99
N LEU A 113 0.59 -8.61 13.10
CA LEU A 113 0.77 -10.06 13.14
C LEU A 113 1.37 -10.62 11.84
N ILE A 114 0.94 -10.11 10.68
CA ILE A 114 1.52 -10.48 9.38
C ILE A 114 3.01 -10.08 9.32
N ASN A 115 3.34 -8.87 9.75
CA ASN A 115 4.71 -8.38 9.74
C ASN A 115 5.60 -9.15 10.73
N GLU A 116 5.10 -9.47 11.92
CA GLU A 116 5.80 -10.31 12.90
C GLU A 116 6.06 -11.72 12.37
N ALA A 117 5.05 -12.34 11.73
CA ALA A 117 5.19 -13.66 11.12
C ALA A 117 6.20 -13.66 9.96
N GLN A 118 6.16 -12.61 9.12
CA GLN A 118 7.12 -12.46 8.03
C GLN A 118 8.55 -12.24 8.55
N ALA A 119 8.73 -11.41 9.57
CA ALA A 119 10.02 -11.19 10.22
C ALA A 119 10.56 -12.50 10.83
N TYR A 120 9.70 -13.27 11.48
CA TYR A 120 10.06 -14.58 12.02
C TYR A 120 10.51 -15.54 10.91
N ALA A 121 9.76 -15.67 9.82
CA ALA A 121 10.10 -16.51 8.69
C ALA A 121 11.45 -16.08 8.04
N ASN A 122 11.65 -14.77 7.87
CA ASN A 122 12.89 -14.20 7.30
C ASN A 122 14.12 -14.44 8.19
N ARG A 123 13.94 -14.70 9.48
CA ARG A 123 15.02 -15.05 10.40
C ARG A 123 15.28 -16.56 10.42
N ILE A 124 14.25 -17.35 10.69
CA ILE A 124 14.39 -18.80 10.93
C ILE A 124 14.81 -19.57 9.67
N VAL A 125 14.27 -19.23 8.52
CA VAL A 125 14.59 -19.96 7.28
C VAL A 125 16.06 -19.78 6.85
N PRO A 126 16.65 -18.58 6.81
CA PRO A 126 18.07 -18.41 6.51
C PRO A 126 18.98 -19.01 7.57
N GLU A 127 18.63 -18.92 8.85
CA GLU A 127 19.39 -19.51 9.96
C GLU A 127 19.49 -21.03 9.80
N ALA A 128 18.36 -21.70 9.60
CA ALA A 128 18.32 -23.15 9.37
C ALA A 128 19.08 -23.57 8.10
N LYS A 129 19.00 -22.79 7.02
CA LYS A 129 19.80 -23.03 5.81
C LYS A 129 21.30 -22.86 6.06
N GLY A 130 21.67 -21.85 6.84
CA GLY A 130 23.07 -21.64 7.23
C GLY A 130 23.63 -22.78 8.04
N GLU A 131 22.90 -23.28 9.04
CA GLU A 131 23.28 -24.45 9.82
C GLU A 131 23.40 -25.72 8.97
N ALA A 132 22.42 -25.97 8.10
CA ALA A 132 22.47 -27.12 7.20
C ALA A 132 23.68 -27.04 6.24
N SER A 133 24.02 -25.87 5.71
CA SER A 133 25.22 -25.68 4.89
C SER A 133 26.50 -25.96 5.69
N LYS A 134 26.60 -25.41 6.90
CA LYS A 134 27.75 -25.62 7.80
C LYS A 134 27.98 -27.12 8.11
N ILE A 135 26.91 -27.84 8.42
CA ILE A 135 26.99 -29.30 8.68
C ILE A 135 27.46 -30.02 7.43
N ARG A 136 26.94 -29.70 6.25
CA ARG A 136 27.32 -30.33 4.99
C ARG A 136 28.78 -30.05 4.64
N GLU A 137 29.21 -28.80 4.75
CA GLU A 137 30.60 -28.41 4.49
C GLU A 137 31.58 -29.07 5.47
N SER A 138 31.21 -29.14 6.76
CA SER A 138 32.02 -29.83 7.78
C SER A 138 32.15 -31.34 7.48
N ALA A 139 31.06 -31.97 7.05
CA ALA A 139 31.10 -33.40 6.71
C ALA A 139 31.92 -33.67 5.45
N GLU A 140 31.86 -32.82 4.43
CA GLU A 140 32.68 -32.94 3.23
C GLU A 140 34.16 -32.69 3.53
N ALA A 141 34.47 -31.67 4.35
CA ALA A 141 35.85 -31.42 4.80
C ALA A 141 36.43 -32.62 5.56
N TYR A 142 35.66 -33.20 6.49
CA TYR A 142 36.10 -34.42 7.22
C TYR A 142 36.32 -35.59 6.27
N LYS A 143 35.43 -35.81 5.31
CA LYS A 143 35.61 -36.86 4.28
C LYS A 143 36.89 -36.65 3.50
N GLN A 144 37.18 -35.43 3.05
CA GLN A 144 38.43 -35.13 2.33
C GLN A 144 39.68 -35.35 3.20
N GLU A 145 39.62 -34.97 4.47
CA GLU A 145 40.68 -35.21 5.43
C GLU A 145 41.00 -36.70 5.59
N VAL A 146 39.97 -37.52 5.83
CA VAL A 146 40.13 -38.98 5.99
C VAL A 146 40.70 -39.62 4.73
N ILE A 147 40.24 -39.23 3.55
CA ILE A 147 40.76 -39.72 2.27
C ILE A 147 42.24 -39.32 2.11
N ALA A 148 42.59 -38.07 2.38
CA ALA A 148 43.95 -37.58 2.25
C ALA A 148 44.92 -38.30 3.21
N ILE A 149 44.49 -38.57 4.46
CA ILE A 149 45.28 -39.33 5.45
C ILE A 149 45.52 -40.78 4.96
N ALA A 150 44.44 -41.43 4.47
CA ALA A 150 44.56 -42.82 3.98
C ALA A 150 45.44 -42.91 2.74
N ASP A 151 45.30 -41.98 1.80
CA ASP A 151 46.10 -41.90 0.59
C ASP A 151 47.61 -41.64 0.92
N GLY A 152 47.87 -40.71 1.86
CA GLY A 152 49.20 -40.42 2.35
C GLY A 152 49.87 -41.63 3.07
N ALA A 153 49.09 -42.40 3.84
CA ALA A 153 49.57 -43.62 4.48
C ALA A 153 49.89 -44.72 3.44
N SER A 154 49.03 -44.90 2.45
CA SER A 154 49.24 -45.84 1.35
C SER A 154 50.48 -45.50 0.52
N LYS A 155 50.65 -44.23 0.16
CA LYS A 155 51.85 -43.78 -0.59
C LYS A 155 53.12 -43.96 0.18
N ARG A 156 53.15 -43.69 1.48
CA ARG A 156 54.32 -43.97 2.35
C ARG A 156 54.61 -45.44 2.38
N PHE A 157 53.65 -46.32 2.56
CA PHE A 157 53.83 -47.74 2.55
C PHE A 157 54.43 -48.23 1.23
N LEU A 158 53.91 -47.80 0.11
CA LEU A 158 54.42 -48.17 -1.23
C LEU A 158 55.86 -47.68 -1.48
N SER A 159 56.20 -46.48 -1.02
CA SER A 159 57.58 -45.97 -1.13
C SER A 159 58.53 -46.86 -0.41
N VAL A 160 58.26 -47.19 0.87
CA VAL A 160 59.13 -48.08 1.67
C VAL A 160 59.20 -49.49 1.05
N TYR A 161 58.08 -50.02 0.59
CA TYR A 161 58.06 -51.34 -0.05
C TYR A 161 58.86 -51.38 -1.34
N ASN A 162 58.82 -50.38 -2.18
CA ASN A 162 59.60 -50.29 -3.42
C ASN A 162 61.11 -50.22 -3.14
N GLU A 163 61.54 -49.41 -2.19
CA GLU A 163 62.96 -49.36 -1.77
C GLU A 163 63.44 -50.70 -1.22
N TYR A 164 62.60 -51.36 -0.41
CA TYR A 164 62.95 -52.71 0.08
C TYR A 164 63.09 -53.71 -1.05
N LYS A 165 62.25 -53.63 -2.08
CA LYS A 165 62.28 -54.51 -3.25
C LYS A 165 63.52 -54.30 -4.11
N GLU A 166 64.01 -53.06 -4.24
CA GLU A 166 65.21 -52.72 -5.02
C GLU A 166 66.48 -53.03 -4.27
N ALA A 167 66.49 -53.10 -2.93
CA ALA A 167 67.63 -53.40 -2.10
C ALA A 167 67.89 -54.90 -1.92
N LYS A 168 67.15 -55.77 -2.54
CA LYS A 168 67.29 -57.21 -2.61
C LYS A 168 67.90 -57.63 -3.93
#